data_8472e583e68f11f58beb1536261486d8
#
_entry.id   8472e583e68f11f58beb1536261486d8
#
_cell.length_a   1.000
_cell.length_b   1.000
_cell.length_c   1.000
_cell.angle_alpha   90.00
_cell.angle_beta   90.00
_cell.angle_gamma   90.00
#
_symmetry.space_group_name_H-M   'P 1'
#
loop_
_entity.id
_entity.type
_entity.pdbx_description
1 polymer ?
#
loop_
_entity_poly.entity_id
_entity_poly.type
_entity_poly.pdbx_seq_one_letter_code
_entity_poly.pdbx_strand_id
1 'polypeptide(L)'
;MKGLKNYKAVRNDGIPSEVYKFATEQLLTMMSIFLSGCMLTGKLPNSLMHVVIIQLLKCKSKDPADVNNCRPIAIATALSKVLEQVLLSRFARYLWTADSQFGFKQAHGTEIAIFALKQTVDFYHHQDTPVYMCFLDAK
;
A
#
# COMPACT_ATOMS: atom_id res chain seq x y z
N MET A 1 4.17 14.23 -6.18
CA MET A 1 3.25 14.52 -5.05
C MET A 1 1.75 14.49 -5.38
N LYS A 2 1.35 14.35 -6.64
CA LYS A 2 -0.08 14.30 -7.07
C LYS A 2 -0.90 13.16 -6.43
N GLY A 3 -0.29 12.13 -5.88
CA GLY A 3 -0.98 10.97 -5.27
C GLY A 3 -1.41 11.15 -3.80
N LEU A 4 -1.06 12.26 -3.14
CA LEU A 4 -1.46 12.51 -1.75
C LEU A 4 -2.93 12.94 -1.69
N LYS A 5 -3.72 12.21 -0.88
CA LYS A 5 -5.15 12.52 -0.68
C LYS A 5 -5.31 13.66 0.32
N ASN A 6 -6.23 14.60 0.02
CA ASN A 6 -6.59 15.70 0.92
C ASN A 6 -7.48 15.21 2.08
N TYR A 7 -7.61 16.05 3.10
CA TYR A 7 -8.51 15.87 4.24
C TYR A 7 -8.28 14.54 4.99
N LYS A 8 -7.03 14.09 5.07
CA LYS A 8 -6.65 12.98 5.94
C LYS A 8 -6.32 13.51 7.33
N ALA A 9 -6.66 12.72 8.35
CA ALA A 9 -6.30 13.04 9.73
C ALA A 9 -4.80 13.38 9.81
N VAL A 10 -4.50 14.44 10.55
CA VAL A 10 -3.13 14.83 10.86
C VAL A 10 -2.45 13.68 11.59
N ARG A 11 -1.24 13.37 11.21
CA ARG A 11 -0.48 12.24 11.72
C ARG A 11 0.34 12.62 12.95
N ASN A 12 1.12 11.67 13.46
CA ASN A 12 1.90 11.83 14.67
C ASN A 12 2.93 13.00 14.60
N ASP A 13 3.32 13.41 13.40
CA ASP A 13 4.22 14.55 13.16
C ASP A 13 3.52 15.92 13.15
N GLY A 14 2.20 15.95 13.28
CA GLY A 14 1.41 17.19 13.24
C GLY A 14 1.34 17.85 11.86
N ILE A 15 1.92 17.26 10.80
CA ILE A 15 2.02 17.86 9.47
C ILE A 15 0.95 17.26 8.54
N PRO A 16 -0.03 18.03 8.07
CA PRO A 16 -1.01 17.56 7.11
C PRO A 16 -0.39 17.30 5.73
N SER A 17 -0.97 16.34 5.00
CA SER A 17 -0.47 15.96 3.66
C SER A 17 -0.49 17.13 2.66
N GLU A 18 -1.38 18.09 2.88
CA GLU A 18 -1.56 19.28 2.07
C GLU A 18 -0.31 20.16 2.03
N VAL A 19 0.46 20.23 3.13
CA VAL A 19 1.73 20.96 3.18
C VAL A 19 2.69 20.47 2.09
N TYR A 20 2.77 19.16 1.91
CA TYR A 20 3.63 18.56 0.88
C TYR A 20 3.01 18.64 -0.51
N LYS A 21 1.68 18.61 -0.61
CA LYS A 21 0.97 18.67 -1.89
C LYS A 21 1.07 20.06 -2.52
N PHE A 22 1.00 21.11 -1.70
CA PHE A 22 1.08 22.52 -2.11
C PHE A 22 2.43 23.15 -1.75
N ALA A 23 3.47 22.32 -1.64
CA ALA A 23 4.81 22.75 -1.28
C ALA A 23 5.36 23.81 -2.25
N THR A 24 5.99 24.84 -1.71
CA THR A 24 6.75 25.83 -2.48
C THR A 24 8.00 25.20 -3.10
N GLU A 25 8.57 25.86 -4.12
CA GLU A 25 9.81 25.37 -4.75
C GLU A 25 10.97 25.23 -3.75
N GLN A 26 11.06 26.16 -2.78
CA GLN A 26 12.07 26.07 -1.72
C GLN A 26 11.88 24.80 -0.88
N LEU A 27 10.66 24.51 -0.45
CA LEU A 27 10.37 23.30 0.33
C LEU A 27 10.67 22.05 -0.48
N LEU A 28 10.33 22.02 -1.76
CA LEU A 28 10.63 20.92 -2.67
C LEU A 28 12.13 20.69 -2.81
N THR A 29 12.91 21.76 -2.94
CA THR A 29 14.37 21.69 -3.01
C THR A 29 14.96 21.13 -1.72
N MET A 30 14.53 21.64 -0.56
CA MET A 30 14.97 21.12 0.75
C MET A 30 14.64 19.64 0.92
N MET A 31 13.43 19.22 0.55
CA MET A 31 13.02 17.82 0.59
C MET A 31 13.87 16.96 -0.35
N SER A 32 14.18 17.45 -1.55
CA SER A 32 15.03 16.73 -2.50
C SER A 32 16.43 16.51 -1.96
N ILE A 33 17.05 17.55 -1.38
CA ILE A 33 18.37 17.44 -0.75
C ILE A 33 18.32 16.46 0.42
N PHE A 34 17.33 16.59 1.29
CA PHE A 34 17.17 15.72 2.46
C PHE A 34 17.00 14.25 2.06
N LEU A 35 16.08 13.96 1.14
CA LEU A 35 15.83 12.58 0.68
C LEU A 35 17.04 12.01 -0.06
N SER A 36 17.75 12.83 -0.85
CA SER A 36 18.98 12.42 -1.51
C SER A 36 20.07 12.06 -0.49
N GLY A 37 20.21 12.86 0.57
CA GLY A 37 21.13 12.58 1.68
C GLY A 37 20.78 11.26 2.38
N CYS A 38 19.51 10.99 2.66
CA CYS A 38 19.05 9.73 3.22
C CYS A 38 19.39 8.53 2.30
N MET A 39 19.19 8.69 1.00
CA MET A 39 19.49 7.62 0.03
C MET A 39 21.00 7.36 -0.12
N LEU A 40 21.83 8.42 -0.12
CA LEU A 40 23.28 8.30 -0.22
C LEU A 40 23.91 7.66 1.03
N THR A 41 23.39 8.00 2.19
CA THR A 41 23.94 7.51 3.47
C THR A 41 23.35 6.16 3.89
N GLY A 42 22.22 5.74 3.27
CA GLY A 42 21.46 4.58 3.70
C GLY A 42 20.82 4.72 5.09
N LYS A 43 20.77 5.94 5.63
CA LYS A 43 20.23 6.21 6.97
C LYS A 43 18.97 7.05 6.88
N LEU A 44 17.92 6.61 7.58
CA LEU A 44 16.68 7.36 7.75
C LEU A 44 16.58 7.87 9.18
N PRO A 45 16.14 9.12 9.40
CA PRO A 45 15.82 9.61 10.73
C PRO A 45 14.73 8.78 11.40
N ASN A 46 14.84 8.57 12.71
CA ASN A 46 13.85 7.81 13.47
C ASN A 46 12.44 8.37 13.31
N SER A 47 12.27 9.67 13.19
CA SER A 47 10.98 10.32 12.98
C SER A 47 10.25 9.87 11.71
N LEU A 48 10.98 9.49 10.67
CA LEU A 48 10.40 8.93 9.44
C LEU A 48 9.98 7.46 9.58
N MET A 49 10.62 6.74 10.50
CA MET A 49 10.36 5.32 10.71
C MET A 49 9.24 5.08 11.74
N HIS A 50 8.84 6.10 12.49
CA HIS A 50 7.75 5.96 13.45
C HIS A 50 6.40 5.91 12.76
N VAL A 51 5.61 4.90 13.11
CA VAL A 51 4.24 4.71 12.64
C VAL A 51 3.31 4.57 13.83
N VAL A 52 2.09 5.06 13.68
CA VAL A 52 1.01 4.80 14.64
C VAL A 52 0.22 3.60 14.14
N ILE A 53 0.07 2.59 14.97
CA ILE A 53 -0.76 1.42 14.65
C ILE A 53 -2.14 1.64 15.24
N ILE A 54 -3.15 1.61 14.36
CA ILE A 54 -4.56 1.66 14.73
C ILE A 54 -5.17 0.29 14.48
N GLN A 55 -5.85 -0.23 15.50
CA GLN A 55 -6.57 -1.48 15.38
C GLN A 55 -7.97 -1.23 14.80
N LEU A 56 -8.26 -1.85 13.67
CA LEU A 56 -9.61 -1.84 13.09
C LEU A 56 -10.26 -3.22 13.24
N LEU A 57 -11.49 -3.24 13.74
CA LEU A 57 -12.26 -4.47 13.83
C LEU A 57 -12.56 -5.04 12.43
N LYS A 58 -12.31 -6.34 12.25
CA LYS A 58 -12.67 -7.08 11.03
C LYS A 58 -14.18 -7.26 10.94
N CYS A 59 -14.82 -7.58 12.08
CA CYS A 59 -16.24 -7.81 12.18
C CYS A 59 -16.80 -7.13 13.44
N LYS A 60 -17.77 -6.25 13.26
CA LYS A 60 -18.39 -5.49 14.35
C LYS A 60 -19.26 -6.35 15.28
N SER A 61 -19.71 -7.52 14.81
CA SER A 61 -20.55 -8.44 15.58
C SER A 61 -19.76 -9.41 16.47
N LYS A 62 -18.42 -9.44 16.33
CA LYS A 62 -17.53 -10.26 17.14
C LYS A 62 -16.95 -9.44 18.29
N ASP A 63 -16.41 -10.14 19.29
CA ASP A 63 -15.79 -9.52 20.46
C ASP A 63 -14.73 -8.50 20.05
N PRO A 64 -14.84 -7.23 20.44
CA PRO A 64 -13.83 -6.21 20.17
C PRO A 64 -12.49 -6.45 20.86
N ALA A 65 -12.48 -7.23 21.96
CA ALA A 65 -11.27 -7.57 22.70
C ALA A 65 -10.48 -8.73 22.08
N ASP A 66 -11.07 -9.47 21.12
CA ASP A 66 -10.38 -10.54 20.43
C ASP A 66 -9.35 -9.96 19.43
N VAL A 67 -8.07 -10.18 19.70
CA VAL A 67 -6.95 -9.75 18.84
C VAL A 67 -7.09 -10.30 17.42
N ASN A 68 -7.63 -11.52 17.26
CA ASN A 68 -7.83 -12.12 15.94
C ASN A 68 -8.93 -11.42 15.13
N ASN A 69 -9.82 -10.70 15.79
CA ASN A 69 -10.84 -9.87 15.16
C ASN A 69 -10.32 -8.47 14.78
N CYS A 70 -9.06 -8.14 15.05
CA CYS A 70 -8.46 -6.86 14.72
C CYS A 70 -7.54 -6.93 13.49
N ARG A 71 -7.51 -5.82 12.74
CA ARG A 71 -6.51 -5.56 11.68
C ARG A 71 -5.64 -4.40 12.12
N PRO A 72 -4.34 -4.59 12.32
CA PRO A 72 -3.44 -3.46 12.57
C PRO A 72 -3.25 -2.64 11.29
N ILE A 73 -3.59 -1.37 11.35
CA ILE A 73 -3.36 -0.41 10.26
C ILE A 73 -2.23 0.52 10.68
N ALA A 74 -1.12 0.46 9.97
CA ALA A 74 0.03 1.35 10.19
C ALA A 74 -0.18 2.69 9.49
N ILE A 75 -0.17 3.77 10.26
CA ILE A 75 -0.27 5.14 9.74
C ILE A 75 1.11 5.79 9.84
N ALA A 76 1.79 5.86 8.71
CA ALA A 76 3.08 6.52 8.56
C ALA A 76 2.94 8.04 8.31
N THR A 77 4.00 8.81 8.49
CA THR A 77 4.03 10.24 8.20
C THR A 77 3.82 10.55 6.72
N ALA A 78 3.43 11.78 6.38
CA ALA A 78 3.26 12.15 4.98
C ALA A 78 4.59 12.15 4.22
N LEU A 79 5.68 12.53 4.89
CA LEU A 79 7.03 12.52 4.32
C LEU A 79 7.51 11.08 4.03
N SER A 80 7.20 10.10 4.91
CA SER A 80 7.47 8.68 4.63
C SER A 80 6.78 8.21 3.36
N LYS A 81 5.53 8.64 3.12
CA LYS A 81 4.81 8.29 1.88
C LYS A 81 5.41 8.95 0.64
N VAL A 82 5.95 10.17 0.77
CA VAL A 82 6.68 10.80 -0.33
C VAL A 82 7.94 9.99 -0.65
N LEU A 83 8.70 9.58 0.38
CA LEU A 83 9.88 8.73 0.20
C LEU A 83 9.51 7.40 -0.49
N GLU A 84 8.45 6.71 -0.03
CA GLU A 84 7.95 5.48 -0.67
C GLU A 84 7.63 5.71 -2.16
N GLN A 85 6.95 6.80 -2.51
CA GLN A 85 6.63 7.13 -3.89
C GLN A 85 7.89 7.40 -4.74
N VAL A 86 8.89 8.08 -4.17
CA VAL A 86 10.18 8.30 -4.85
C VAL A 86 10.89 6.98 -5.10
N LEU A 87 10.94 6.09 -4.10
CA LEU A 87 11.55 4.77 -4.22
C LEU A 87 10.81 3.92 -5.26
N LEU A 88 9.48 3.85 -5.20
CA LEU A 88 8.67 3.12 -6.17
C LEU A 88 8.89 3.64 -7.60
N SER A 89 8.92 4.95 -7.79
CA SER A 89 9.17 5.54 -9.11
C SER A 89 10.57 5.23 -9.64
N ARG A 90 11.59 5.29 -8.79
CA ARG A 90 12.99 5.04 -9.17
C ARG A 90 13.30 3.59 -9.44
N PHE A 91 12.73 2.71 -8.64
CA PHE A 91 13.03 1.28 -8.65
C PHE A 91 11.94 0.42 -9.29
N ALA A 92 10.90 1.03 -9.88
CA ALA A 92 9.77 0.34 -10.52
C ALA A 92 10.22 -0.78 -11.47
N ARG A 93 11.29 -0.54 -12.23
CA ARG A 93 11.85 -1.53 -13.17
C ARG A 93 12.44 -2.78 -12.51
N TYR A 94 12.77 -2.71 -11.22
CA TYR A 94 13.30 -3.84 -10.45
C TYR A 94 12.23 -4.52 -9.59
N LEU A 95 11.08 -3.87 -9.43
CA LEU A 95 9.95 -4.34 -8.62
C LEU A 95 8.92 -5.02 -9.53
N TRP A 96 9.37 -6.05 -10.24
CA TRP A 96 8.47 -6.83 -11.07
C TRP A 96 7.72 -7.87 -10.23
N THR A 97 6.51 -8.17 -10.62
CA THR A 97 5.66 -9.19 -10.01
C THR A 97 5.21 -10.18 -11.06
N ALA A 98 4.98 -11.43 -10.67
CA ALA A 98 4.49 -12.46 -11.60
C ALA A 98 3.18 -12.03 -12.29
N ASP A 99 2.95 -12.45 -13.52
CA ASP A 99 1.75 -12.08 -14.28
C ASP A 99 0.47 -12.60 -13.62
N SER A 100 0.55 -13.71 -12.91
CA SER A 100 -0.53 -14.31 -12.12
C SER A 100 -0.80 -13.61 -10.78
N GLN A 101 0.00 -12.61 -10.39
CA GLN A 101 -0.22 -11.86 -9.17
C GLN A 101 -1.18 -10.70 -9.41
N PHE A 102 -2.34 -10.73 -8.75
CA PHE A 102 -3.36 -9.68 -8.85
C PHE A 102 -3.34 -8.70 -7.66
N GLY A 103 -2.72 -9.07 -6.53
CA GLY A 103 -2.57 -8.19 -5.38
C GLY A 103 -1.36 -7.26 -5.51
N PHE A 104 -1.51 -6.00 -5.02
CA PHE A 104 -0.45 -4.97 -4.98
C PHE A 104 0.16 -4.62 -6.35
N LYS A 105 -0.52 -4.89 -7.43
CA LYS A 105 -0.11 -4.60 -8.81
C LYS A 105 -1.01 -3.53 -9.40
N GLN A 106 -0.42 -2.54 -10.10
CA GLN A 106 -1.18 -1.48 -10.75
C GLN A 106 -2.11 -2.05 -11.83
N ALA A 107 -3.31 -1.52 -11.94
CA ALA A 107 -4.36 -1.98 -12.86
C ALA A 107 -4.78 -3.45 -12.69
N HIS A 108 -4.42 -4.09 -11.58
CA HIS A 108 -4.87 -5.42 -11.20
C HIS A 108 -5.62 -5.33 -9.88
N GLY A 109 -6.63 -6.17 -9.73
CA GLY A 109 -7.46 -6.19 -8.53
C GLY A 109 -8.18 -7.51 -8.38
N THR A 110 -8.86 -7.67 -7.26
CA THR A 110 -9.64 -8.88 -6.93
C THR A 110 -10.72 -9.17 -7.98
N GLU A 111 -11.31 -8.13 -8.55
CA GLU A 111 -12.35 -8.26 -9.59
C GLU A 111 -11.80 -8.95 -10.84
N ILE A 112 -10.60 -8.58 -11.29
CA ILE A 112 -9.97 -9.20 -12.46
C ILE A 112 -9.58 -10.64 -12.15
N ALA A 113 -9.10 -10.94 -10.93
CA ALA A 113 -8.79 -12.30 -10.51
C ALA A 113 -10.03 -13.18 -10.50
N ILE A 114 -11.15 -12.68 -9.96
CA ILE A 114 -12.43 -13.38 -9.95
C ILE A 114 -12.94 -13.59 -11.38
N PHE A 115 -12.83 -12.58 -12.23
CA PHE A 115 -13.23 -12.67 -13.64
C PHE A 115 -12.41 -13.75 -14.37
N ALA A 116 -11.09 -13.74 -14.24
CA ALA A 116 -10.22 -14.74 -14.87
C ALA A 116 -10.56 -16.16 -14.40
N LEU A 117 -10.77 -16.34 -13.08
CA LEU A 117 -11.17 -17.63 -12.52
C LEU A 117 -12.51 -18.08 -13.10
N LYS A 118 -13.51 -17.19 -13.12
CA LYS A 118 -14.84 -17.50 -13.67
C LYS A 118 -14.76 -17.91 -15.14
N GLN A 119 -14.03 -17.14 -15.97
CA GLN A 119 -13.86 -17.48 -17.39
C GLN A 119 -13.17 -18.83 -17.58
N THR A 120 -12.19 -19.16 -16.74
CA THR A 120 -11.52 -20.46 -16.78
C THR A 120 -12.49 -21.60 -16.45
N VAL A 121 -13.29 -21.45 -15.40
CA VAL A 121 -14.27 -22.44 -15.00
C VAL A 121 -15.34 -22.63 -16.10
N ASP A 122 -15.87 -21.52 -16.63
CA ASP A 122 -16.88 -21.55 -17.69
C ASP A 122 -16.35 -22.23 -18.96
N PHE A 123 -15.10 -21.96 -19.34
CA PHE A 123 -14.44 -22.58 -20.49
C PHE A 123 -14.39 -24.12 -20.38
N TYR A 124 -13.91 -24.65 -19.24
CA TYR A 124 -13.81 -26.08 -19.04
C TYR A 124 -15.18 -26.76 -18.84
N HIS A 125 -16.12 -26.03 -18.21
CA HIS A 125 -17.48 -26.52 -18.04
C HIS A 125 -18.20 -26.74 -19.40
N HIS A 126 -18.00 -25.86 -20.38
CA HIS A 126 -18.51 -26.02 -21.73
C HIS A 126 -17.89 -27.20 -22.49
N GLN A 127 -16.77 -27.71 -22.00
CA GLN A 127 -16.10 -28.89 -22.57
C GLN A 127 -16.39 -30.19 -21.78
N ASP A 128 -17.37 -30.18 -20.89
CA ASP A 128 -17.68 -31.29 -19.98
C ASP A 128 -16.45 -31.80 -19.19
N THR A 129 -15.49 -30.91 -18.94
CA THR A 129 -14.26 -31.24 -18.21
C THR A 129 -14.36 -30.74 -16.77
N PRO A 130 -14.18 -31.62 -15.76
CA PRO A 130 -14.25 -31.21 -14.37
C PRO A 130 -13.07 -30.29 -13.99
N VAL A 131 -13.37 -29.22 -13.24
CA VAL A 131 -12.38 -28.28 -12.70
C VAL A 131 -12.25 -28.48 -11.20
N TYR A 132 -11.03 -28.75 -10.73
CA TYR A 132 -10.72 -28.84 -9.31
C TYR A 132 -10.00 -27.57 -8.87
N MET A 133 -10.46 -26.95 -7.79
CA MET A 133 -9.89 -25.72 -7.27
C MET A 133 -9.47 -25.89 -5.83
N CYS A 134 -8.30 -25.33 -5.48
CA CYS A 134 -7.80 -25.26 -4.11
C CYS A 134 -7.49 -23.82 -3.75
N PHE A 135 -8.04 -23.34 -2.63
CA PHE A 135 -7.75 -22.02 -2.08
C PHE A 135 -6.83 -22.17 -0.87
N LEU A 136 -5.67 -21.51 -0.93
CA LEU A 136 -4.70 -21.49 0.16
C LEU A 136 -4.72 -20.11 0.82
N ASP A 137 -4.97 -20.08 2.12
CA ASP A 137 -4.91 -18.86 2.95
C ASP A 137 -3.87 -19.06 4.05
N ALA A 138 -2.82 -18.25 4.03
CA ALA A 138 -1.79 -18.24 5.07
C ALA A 138 -2.26 -17.41 6.27
N LYS A 139 -2.29 -18.00 7.45
CA LYS A 139 -2.61 -17.34 8.73
C LYS A 139 -1.36 -16.82 9.42
#